data_615092e879de4c2f79779dfee98e71b6
#
_entry.id   615092e879de4c2f79779dfee98e71b6
#
_cell.length_a   1.000
_cell.length_b   1.000
_cell.length_c   1.000
_cell.angle_alpha   90.00
_cell.angle_beta   90.00
_cell.angle_gamma   90.00
#
_symmetry.space_group_name_H-M   'P 1'
#
loop_
_entity.id
_entity.type
_entity.pdbx_description
1 polymer ?
#
loop_
_entity_poly.entity_id
_entity_poly.type
_entity_poly.pdbx_seq_one_letter_code
_entity_poly.pdbx_strand_id
1 'polypeptide(L)'
;MDLSVPDTVDNRYKVLKVIGTGAMATVYAAEDTRLGRKVALKILRPEQAQDETFRARFKREAEAVASLNNPAIVAVYDTGSYNPAQSYGVDKSAPANESTAIPYIVMEYVEGHTLRTILSRGGHLPVSDALGYAEQLLEALRYSHSMGIIHRDIKPANIMVLNRTSEDIAKGQPGQIKVMDFGISRAIEEAGEALTKANVVMGSARYMSPEQVSGKNVDARSDLYSAACVIYEMIAGRSPFDAESNVDLAAKHLSDMPAPPSKFTPLELPAGLDAV
;
A
#
# COMPACT_ATOMS: atom_id res chain seq x y z
N MET A 1 10.46 18.11 7.98
CA MET A 1 11.61 17.77 8.83
C MET A 1 11.62 16.26 8.94
N ASP A 2 12.63 15.60 8.41
CA ASP A 2 12.72 14.14 8.55
C ASP A 2 13.22 13.81 9.97
N LEU A 3 12.60 12.85 10.64
CA LEU A 3 13.08 12.37 11.94
C LEU A 3 14.42 11.67 11.75
N SER A 4 15.41 12.07 12.53
CA SER A 4 16.70 11.39 12.58
C SER A 4 16.71 10.29 13.64
N VAL A 5 17.53 9.26 13.44
CA VAL A 5 17.74 8.21 14.46
C VAL A 5 18.77 8.73 15.47
N PRO A 6 18.53 8.68 16.79
CA PRO A 6 17.56 7.90 17.55
C PRO A 6 16.35 8.69 18.10
N ASP A 7 15.67 9.49 17.30
CA ASP A 7 14.53 10.27 17.77
C ASP A 7 13.39 9.38 18.30
N THR A 8 12.61 9.94 19.24
CA THR A 8 11.47 9.25 19.84
C THR A 8 10.19 10.05 19.58
N VAL A 9 9.15 9.38 19.12
CA VAL A 9 7.81 9.94 18.90
C VAL A 9 6.94 9.61 20.09
N ASP A 10 6.24 10.63 20.62
CA ASP A 10 5.31 10.52 21.75
C ASP A 10 5.92 9.85 23.00
N ASN A 11 7.21 10.03 23.24
CA ASN A 11 7.97 9.39 24.33
C ASN A 11 7.81 7.85 24.40
N ARG A 12 7.36 7.23 23.33
CA ARG A 12 7.05 5.79 23.25
C ARG A 12 7.73 5.09 22.08
N TYR A 13 7.70 5.69 20.91
CA TYR A 13 8.17 5.03 19.68
C TYR A 13 9.55 5.54 19.31
N LYS A 14 10.58 4.73 19.61
CA LYS A 14 11.96 5.03 19.26
C LYS A 14 12.20 4.73 17.80
N VAL A 15 12.47 5.77 17.02
CA VAL A 15 12.73 5.63 15.57
C VAL A 15 14.07 4.91 15.34
N LEU A 16 14.06 3.89 14.48
CA LEU A 16 15.24 3.11 14.13
C LEU A 16 15.80 3.49 12.75
N LYS A 17 14.92 3.55 11.73
CA LYS A 17 15.30 3.91 10.36
C LYS A 17 14.07 4.25 9.52
N VAL A 18 14.28 4.99 8.44
CA VAL A 18 13.27 5.17 7.38
C VAL A 18 13.13 3.86 6.60
N ILE A 19 11.91 3.42 6.34
CA ILE A 19 11.59 2.23 5.53
C ILE A 19 10.76 2.55 4.30
N GLY A 20 10.15 3.74 4.23
CA GLY A 20 9.41 4.19 3.07
C GLY A 20 9.18 5.70 3.10
N THR A 21 9.14 6.32 1.92
CA THR A 21 8.88 7.74 1.76
C THR A 21 7.84 7.92 0.66
N GLY A 22 6.66 8.43 1.04
CA GLY A 22 5.57 8.74 0.14
C GLY A 22 5.35 10.25 -0.01
N ALA A 23 4.41 10.65 -0.87
CA ALA A 23 4.06 12.06 -1.08
C ALA A 23 3.48 12.71 0.18
N MET A 24 2.66 11.99 0.94
CA MET A 24 1.93 12.52 2.11
C MET A 24 2.61 12.19 3.44
N ALA A 25 3.29 11.05 3.55
CA ALA A 25 3.81 10.54 4.80
C ALA A 25 5.17 9.85 4.59
N THR A 26 5.94 9.78 5.68
CA THR A 26 7.15 8.97 5.78
C THR A 26 6.88 7.80 6.72
N VAL A 27 7.35 6.62 6.37
CA VAL A 27 7.21 5.39 7.18
C VAL A 27 8.56 5.04 7.78
N TYR A 28 8.57 4.83 9.09
CA TYR A 28 9.75 4.47 9.85
C TYR A 28 9.58 3.08 10.47
N ALA A 29 10.65 2.31 10.55
CA ALA A 29 10.76 1.25 11.52
C ALA A 29 11.03 1.88 12.88
N ALA A 30 10.28 1.51 13.89
CA ALA A 30 10.42 2.00 15.25
C ALA A 30 10.29 0.86 16.28
N GLU A 31 10.75 1.10 17.49
CA GLU A 31 10.55 0.24 18.65
C GLU A 31 9.48 0.85 19.55
N ASP A 32 8.39 0.13 19.81
CA ASP A 32 7.46 0.46 20.87
C ASP A 32 8.11 0.11 22.21
N THR A 33 8.64 1.10 22.90
CA THR A 33 9.39 0.92 24.15
C THR A 33 8.53 0.42 25.32
N ARG A 34 7.19 0.56 25.25
CA ARG A 34 6.26 0.03 26.25
C ARG A 34 6.02 -1.47 26.11
N LEU A 35 5.95 -1.95 24.84
CA LEU A 35 5.63 -3.34 24.53
C LEU A 35 6.85 -4.16 24.10
N GLY A 36 8.02 -3.52 23.93
CA GLY A 36 9.27 -4.17 23.53
C GLY A 36 9.19 -4.82 22.15
N ARG A 37 8.44 -4.23 21.20
CA ARG A 37 8.25 -4.78 19.87
C ARG A 37 8.57 -3.79 18.77
N LYS A 38 8.97 -4.30 17.60
CA LYS A 38 9.09 -3.47 16.39
C LYS A 38 7.72 -3.14 15.82
N VAL A 39 7.59 -1.90 15.34
CA VAL A 39 6.40 -1.37 14.69
C VAL A 39 6.78 -0.59 13.44
N ALA A 40 5.86 -0.45 12.49
CA ALA A 40 5.95 0.52 11.42
C ALA A 40 5.21 1.80 11.86
N LEU A 41 5.89 2.92 11.81
CA LEU A 41 5.35 4.21 12.23
C LEU A 41 5.19 5.10 11.00
N LYS A 42 3.95 5.30 10.53
CA LYS A 42 3.61 6.17 9.40
C LYS A 42 3.31 7.56 9.94
N ILE A 43 4.13 8.54 9.58
CA ILE A 43 4.02 9.92 10.07
C ILE A 43 3.68 10.83 8.92
N LEU A 44 2.64 11.64 9.07
CA LEU A 44 2.26 12.65 8.09
C LEU A 44 3.39 13.67 7.94
N ARG A 45 3.67 14.12 6.72
CA ARG A 45 4.69 15.15 6.52
C ARG A 45 4.25 16.49 7.11
N PRO A 46 5.16 17.28 7.70
CA PRO A 46 4.81 18.55 8.33
C PRO A 46 4.07 19.51 7.42
N GLU A 47 4.43 19.54 6.13
CA GLU A 47 3.79 20.38 5.10
C GLU A 47 2.33 19.98 4.88
N GLN A 48 2.05 18.67 4.94
CA GLN A 48 0.69 18.12 4.79
C GLN A 48 -0.11 18.21 6.09
N ALA A 49 0.56 18.21 7.24
CA ALA A 49 -0.08 18.32 8.53
C ALA A 49 -0.72 19.69 8.80
N GLN A 50 -0.36 20.73 8.02
CA GLN A 50 -0.96 22.05 8.09
C GLN A 50 -2.33 22.10 7.39
N ASP A 51 -2.62 21.19 6.48
CA ASP A 51 -3.88 21.10 5.76
C ASP A 51 -4.85 20.16 6.50
N GLU A 52 -5.97 20.70 6.95
CA GLU A 52 -6.99 19.95 7.70
C GLU A 52 -7.59 18.79 6.87
N THR A 53 -7.67 18.95 5.55
CA THR A 53 -8.15 17.93 4.64
C THR A 53 -7.24 16.71 4.66
N PHE A 54 -5.92 16.90 4.61
CA PHE A 54 -4.96 15.81 4.69
C PHE A 54 -4.96 15.14 6.07
N ARG A 55 -5.08 15.90 7.16
CA ARG A 55 -5.20 15.36 8.52
C ARG A 55 -6.44 14.47 8.66
N ALA A 56 -7.59 14.96 8.19
CA ALA A 56 -8.84 14.21 8.23
C ALA A 56 -8.77 12.92 7.41
N ARG A 57 -8.16 12.96 6.22
CA ARG A 57 -7.94 11.77 5.36
C ARG A 57 -7.06 10.73 6.06
N PHE A 58 -5.93 11.18 6.61
CA PHE A 58 -4.98 10.32 7.31
C PHE A 58 -5.62 9.61 8.50
N LYS A 59 -6.46 10.34 9.27
CA LYS A 59 -7.22 9.77 10.38
C LYS A 59 -8.24 8.72 9.91
N ARG A 60 -9.01 9.03 8.86
CA ARG A 60 -10.00 8.09 8.31
C ARG A 60 -9.36 6.82 7.76
N GLU A 61 -8.20 6.92 7.12
CA GLU A 61 -7.42 5.76 6.66
C GLU A 61 -7.11 4.84 7.85
N ALA A 62 -6.60 5.42 8.94
CA ALA A 62 -6.29 4.67 10.14
C ALA A 62 -7.51 3.99 10.76
N GLU A 63 -8.61 4.72 10.91
CA GLU A 63 -9.87 4.22 11.51
C GLU A 63 -10.46 3.06 10.71
N ALA A 64 -10.44 3.16 9.36
CA ALA A 64 -10.98 2.11 8.50
C ALA A 64 -10.15 0.82 8.60
N VAL A 65 -8.81 0.94 8.52
CA VAL A 65 -7.92 -0.23 8.58
C VAL A 65 -7.89 -0.83 9.99
N ALA A 66 -8.04 -0.01 11.04
CA ALA A 66 -8.08 -0.49 12.43
C ALA A 66 -9.24 -1.46 12.72
N SER A 67 -10.32 -1.39 11.94
CA SER A 67 -11.45 -2.33 12.06
C SER A 67 -11.20 -3.69 11.41
N LEU A 68 -10.16 -3.80 10.55
CA LEU A 68 -9.84 -5.03 9.83
C LEU A 68 -8.94 -5.94 10.69
N ASN A 69 -9.35 -7.20 10.79
CA ASN A 69 -8.57 -8.25 11.45
C ASN A 69 -8.46 -9.47 10.52
N ASN A 70 -7.42 -9.47 9.69
CA ASN A 70 -7.15 -10.54 8.73
C ASN A 70 -5.63 -10.75 8.62
N PRO A 71 -5.13 -12.00 8.63
CA PRO A 71 -3.69 -12.29 8.59
C PRO A 71 -2.99 -11.76 7.33
N ALA A 72 -3.69 -11.61 6.22
CA ALA A 72 -3.18 -11.06 4.97
C ALA A 72 -3.34 -9.53 4.85
N ILE A 73 -3.74 -8.84 5.92
CA ILE A 73 -3.83 -7.38 5.99
C ILE A 73 -2.91 -6.88 7.10
N VAL A 74 -2.17 -5.79 6.85
CA VAL A 74 -1.33 -5.16 7.88
C VAL A 74 -2.21 -4.57 8.98
N ALA A 75 -1.97 -5.00 10.22
CA ALA A 75 -2.74 -4.52 11.37
C ALA A 75 -2.36 -3.09 11.77
N VAL A 76 -3.34 -2.26 12.09
CA VAL A 76 -3.14 -0.98 12.77
C VAL A 76 -3.23 -1.21 14.27
N TYR A 77 -2.21 -0.77 15.00
CA TYR A 77 -2.11 -0.98 16.44
C TYR A 77 -2.52 0.23 17.26
N ASP A 78 -2.23 1.43 16.75
CA ASP A 78 -2.47 2.68 17.48
C ASP A 78 -2.44 3.89 16.54
N THR A 79 -2.98 5.01 16.97
CA THR A 79 -2.88 6.28 16.26
C THR A 79 -2.64 7.40 17.29
N GLY A 80 -1.96 8.45 16.85
CA GLY A 80 -1.72 9.59 17.73
C GLY A 80 -1.29 10.83 16.96
N SER A 81 -0.92 11.84 17.74
CA SER A 81 -0.32 13.07 17.23
C SER A 81 0.81 13.48 18.13
N TYR A 82 1.93 13.92 17.57
CA TYR A 82 3.06 14.41 18.36
C TYR A 82 3.44 15.82 17.95
N ASN A 83 4.00 16.57 18.89
CA ASN A 83 4.55 17.89 18.61
C ASN A 83 6.08 17.79 18.48
N PRO A 84 6.67 18.11 17.32
CA PRO A 84 8.13 18.07 17.12
C PRO A 84 8.90 18.92 18.12
N ALA A 85 8.38 20.07 18.52
CA ALA A 85 9.02 20.96 19.51
C ALA A 85 9.21 20.31 20.88
N GLN A 86 8.31 19.41 21.27
CA GLN A 86 8.41 18.67 22.55
C GLN A 86 9.41 17.50 22.47
N SER A 87 9.58 16.91 21.30
CA SER A 87 10.49 15.78 21.07
C SER A 87 11.97 16.18 21.12
N TYR A 88 12.29 17.43 20.80
CA TYR A 88 13.67 17.95 20.81
C TYR A 88 14.09 18.62 22.14
N GLY A 89 13.29 18.52 23.18
CA GLY A 89 13.63 19.05 24.49
C GLY A 89 13.66 20.58 24.62
N VAL A 90 13.16 21.30 23.61
CA VAL A 90 13.26 22.76 23.52
C VAL A 90 12.26 23.48 24.45
N ASP A 91 11.11 22.91 24.72
CA ASP A 91 10.20 23.43 25.76
C ASP A 91 9.10 22.41 26.10
N LYS A 92 9.22 21.76 27.26
CA LYS A 92 8.18 20.83 27.76
C LYS A 92 6.93 21.57 28.31
N SER A 93 6.98 22.90 28.43
CA SER A 93 5.90 23.74 28.97
C SER A 93 5.05 24.42 27.88
N ALA A 94 5.45 24.31 26.62
CA ALA A 94 4.65 24.88 25.53
C ALA A 94 3.28 24.16 25.45
N PRO A 95 2.16 24.90 25.46
CA PRO A 95 0.85 24.29 25.34
C PRO A 95 0.81 23.49 24.01
N ALA A 96 0.28 22.26 24.08
CA ALA A 96 0.06 21.43 22.90
C ALA A 96 -0.89 22.19 21.96
N ASN A 97 -0.31 22.87 20.97
CA ASN A 97 -1.10 23.56 19.98
C ASN A 97 -1.55 22.51 18.95
N GLU A 98 -2.83 22.16 18.95
CA GLU A 98 -3.39 21.14 18.06
C GLU A 98 -3.09 21.43 16.57
N SER A 99 -2.89 22.70 16.23
CA SER A 99 -2.55 23.13 14.86
C SER A 99 -1.13 22.75 14.42
N THR A 100 -0.21 22.46 15.36
CA THR A 100 1.18 22.08 15.06
C THR A 100 1.45 20.59 15.28
N ALA A 101 0.49 19.86 15.81
CA ALA A 101 0.63 18.43 16.08
C ALA A 101 0.59 17.62 14.78
N ILE A 102 1.56 16.74 14.59
CA ILE A 102 1.72 15.89 13.41
C ILE A 102 1.09 14.52 13.69
N PRO A 103 0.06 14.11 12.93
CA PRO A 103 -0.56 12.81 13.09
C PRO A 103 0.39 11.66 12.71
N TYR A 104 0.27 10.54 13.41
CA TYR A 104 0.95 9.30 13.09
C TYR A 104 0.03 8.09 13.26
N ILE A 105 0.37 7.00 12.55
CA ILE A 105 -0.28 5.70 12.63
C ILE A 105 0.79 4.67 12.98
N VAL A 106 0.49 3.82 13.96
CA VAL A 106 1.34 2.70 14.37
C VAL A 106 0.78 1.41 13.79
N MET A 107 1.59 0.72 13.02
CA MET A 107 1.19 -0.47 12.29
C MET A 107 2.12 -1.64 12.59
N GLU A 108 1.67 -2.82 12.22
CA GLU A 108 2.50 -4.02 12.18
C GLU A 108 3.76 -3.78 11.34
N TYR A 109 4.92 -4.12 11.90
CA TYR A 109 6.17 -4.16 11.17
C TYR A 109 6.29 -5.50 10.45
N VAL A 110 6.22 -5.50 9.14
CA VAL A 110 6.30 -6.70 8.31
C VAL A 110 7.73 -6.92 7.85
N GLU A 111 8.32 -8.07 8.18
CA GLU A 111 9.65 -8.46 7.69
C GLU A 111 9.52 -9.15 6.34
N GLY A 112 10.01 -8.50 5.28
CA GLY A 112 9.90 -8.98 3.92
C GLY A 112 10.23 -7.93 2.89
N HIS A 113 9.76 -8.15 1.67
CA HIS A 113 9.93 -7.23 0.54
C HIS A 113 8.58 -6.92 -0.09
N THR A 114 8.43 -5.72 -0.66
CA THR A 114 7.25 -5.44 -1.48
C THR A 114 7.27 -6.32 -2.73
N LEU A 115 6.10 -6.72 -3.19
CA LEU A 115 5.97 -7.46 -4.46
C LEU A 115 6.59 -6.67 -5.62
N ARG A 116 6.53 -5.33 -5.60
CA ARG A 116 7.24 -4.46 -6.54
C ARG A 116 8.75 -4.74 -6.55
N THR A 117 9.37 -4.83 -5.37
CA THR A 117 10.81 -5.10 -5.25
C THR A 117 11.17 -6.49 -5.79
N ILE A 118 10.31 -7.48 -5.55
CA ILE A 118 10.53 -8.85 -6.03
C ILE A 118 10.43 -8.89 -7.56
N LEU A 119 9.36 -8.33 -8.14
CA LEU A 119 9.16 -8.30 -9.59
C LEU A 119 10.24 -7.51 -10.32
N SER A 120 10.72 -6.39 -9.73
CA SER A 120 11.81 -5.61 -10.35
C SER A 120 13.16 -6.35 -10.43
N ARG A 121 13.36 -7.39 -9.59
CA ARG A 121 14.59 -8.20 -9.58
C ARG A 121 14.49 -9.46 -10.42
N GLY A 122 13.31 -10.12 -10.42
CA GLY A 122 13.09 -11.44 -11.01
C GLY A 122 12.24 -11.44 -12.27
N GLY A 123 11.59 -10.33 -12.61
CA GLY A 123 10.61 -10.26 -13.69
C GLY A 123 9.30 -10.95 -13.29
N HIS A 124 9.16 -12.22 -13.56
CA HIS A 124 7.98 -13.02 -13.20
C HIS A 124 8.23 -13.89 -11.94
N LEU A 125 7.15 -14.40 -11.36
CA LEU A 125 7.20 -15.38 -10.27
C LEU A 125 6.97 -16.80 -10.80
N PRO A 126 7.42 -17.84 -10.06
CA PRO A 126 6.93 -19.20 -10.27
C PRO A 126 5.39 -19.22 -10.19
N VAL A 127 4.75 -20.00 -11.07
CA VAL A 127 3.27 -20.05 -11.16
C VAL A 127 2.63 -20.40 -9.82
N SER A 128 3.20 -21.36 -9.08
CA SER A 128 2.73 -21.75 -7.76
C SER A 128 2.72 -20.60 -6.76
N ASP A 129 3.77 -19.77 -6.76
CA ASP A 129 3.87 -18.61 -5.89
C ASP A 129 2.88 -17.51 -6.32
N ALA A 130 2.79 -17.24 -7.63
CA ALA A 130 1.84 -16.26 -8.16
C ALA A 130 0.39 -16.62 -7.82
N LEU A 131 -0.01 -17.89 -7.98
CA LEU A 131 -1.35 -18.36 -7.64
C LEU A 131 -1.60 -18.33 -6.12
N GLY A 132 -0.62 -18.74 -5.31
CA GLY A 132 -0.76 -18.69 -3.86
C GLY A 132 -0.85 -17.26 -3.31
N TYR A 133 -0.16 -16.30 -3.92
CA TYR A 133 -0.31 -14.87 -3.57
C TYR A 133 -1.63 -14.29 -4.08
N ALA A 134 -2.09 -14.71 -5.27
CA ALA A 134 -3.38 -14.31 -5.81
C ALA A 134 -4.54 -14.75 -4.90
N GLU A 135 -4.53 -16.00 -4.43
CA GLU A 135 -5.53 -16.51 -3.50
C GLU A 135 -5.59 -15.69 -2.20
N GLN A 136 -4.43 -15.45 -1.57
CA GLN A 136 -4.35 -14.64 -0.35
C GLN A 136 -4.81 -13.20 -0.57
N LEU A 137 -4.45 -12.58 -1.71
CA LEU A 137 -4.87 -11.23 -2.08
C LEU A 137 -6.40 -11.15 -2.23
N LEU A 138 -6.98 -12.07 -3.01
CA LEU A 138 -8.42 -12.10 -3.26
C LEU A 138 -9.21 -12.38 -1.98
N GLU A 139 -8.70 -13.24 -1.09
CA GLU A 139 -9.33 -13.48 0.21
C GLU A 139 -9.26 -12.26 1.13
N ALA A 140 -8.14 -11.53 1.16
CA ALA A 140 -8.01 -10.27 1.88
C ALA A 140 -9.01 -9.22 1.37
N LEU A 141 -9.16 -9.10 0.04
CA LEU A 141 -10.13 -8.19 -0.59
C LEU A 141 -11.57 -8.62 -0.30
N ARG A 142 -11.88 -9.91 -0.41
CA ARG A 142 -13.20 -10.43 -0.06
C ARG A 142 -13.58 -10.06 1.38
N TYR A 143 -12.63 -10.22 2.31
CA TYR A 143 -12.83 -9.85 3.71
C TYR A 143 -13.07 -8.34 3.87
N SER A 144 -12.21 -7.48 3.32
CA SER A 144 -12.36 -6.02 3.45
C SER A 144 -13.67 -5.53 2.82
N HIS A 145 -14.05 -6.08 1.66
CA HIS A 145 -15.30 -5.74 0.99
C HIS A 145 -16.53 -6.15 1.81
N SER A 146 -16.48 -7.29 2.52
CA SER A 146 -17.56 -7.71 3.43
C SER A 146 -17.74 -6.75 4.62
N MET A 147 -16.68 -6.01 4.97
CA MET A 147 -16.69 -4.94 5.98
C MET A 147 -17.03 -3.56 5.39
N GLY A 148 -17.38 -3.50 4.10
CA GLY A 148 -17.70 -2.24 3.40
C GLY A 148 -16.47 -1.39 3.06
N ILE A 149 -15.25 -1.95 3.14
CA ILE A 149 -14.01 -1.24 2.91
C ILE A 149 -13.41 -1.64 1.57
N ILE A 150 -13.26 -0.68 0.66
CA ILE A 150 -12.65 -0.81 -0.66
C ILE A 150 -11.22 -0.27 -0.57
N HIS A 151 -10.24 -1.00 -1.12
CA HIS A 151 -8.83 -0.63 -1.03
C HIS A 151 -8.44 0.54 -1.95
N ARG A 152 -8.92 0.55 -3.21
CA ARG A 152 -8.75 1.60 -4.23
C ARG A 152 -7.34 1.87 -4.74
N ASP A 153 -6.31 1.25 -4.20
CA ASP A 153 -4.90 1.42 -4.63
C ASP A 153 -4.13 0.09 -4.59
N ILE A 154 -4.77 -1.00 -5.08
CA ILE A 154 -4.09 -2.30 -5.20
C ILE A 154 -3.01 -2.21 -6.26
N LYS A 155 -1.77 -2.48 -5.85
CA LYS A 155 -0.57 -2.49 -6.71
C LYS A 155 0.57 -3.26 -6.02
N PRO A 156 1.60 -3.72 -6.75
CA PRO A 156 2.70 -4.49 -6.16
C PRO A 156 3.47 -3.76 -5.05
N ALA A 157 3.46 -2.43 -5.04
CA ALA A 157 4.10 -1.64 -3.98
C ALA A 157 3.35 -1.71 -2.64
N ASN A 158 2.05 -2.00 -2.66
CA ASN A 158 1.17 -2.09 -1.49
C ASN A 158 0.92 -3.54 -1.04
N ILE A 159 1.71 -4.49 -1.53
CA ILE A 159 1.68 -5.91 -1.14
C ILE A 159 3.07 -6.29 -0.64
N MET A 160 3.16 -6.64 0.64
CA MET A 160 4.38 -7.20 1.23
C MET A 160 4.36 -8.71 1.08
N VAL A 161 5.48 -9.28 0.67
CA VAL A 161 5.74 -10.72 0.71
C VAL A 161 6.68 -10.96 1.88
N LEU A 162 6.25 -11.78 2.82
CA LEU A 162 7.00 -12.11 4.01
C LEU A 162 8.17 -13.04 3.68
N ASN A 163 9.23 -12.96 4.47
CA ASN A 163 10.32 -13.92 4.37
C ASN A 163 9.79 -15.32 4.67
N ARG A 164 10.07 -16.28 3.77
CA ARG A 164 9.68 -17.67 3.97
C ARG A 164 10.44 -18.26 5.16
N THR A 165 9.74 -19.02 5.97
CA THR A 165 10.38 -19.86 7.00
C THR A 165 11.05 -21.08 6.38
N SER A 166 11.96 -21.71 7.11
CA SER A 166 12.57 -22.98 6.66
C SER A 166 11.51 -24.07 6.45
N GLU A 167 10.41 -24.02 7.20
CA GLU A 167 9.30 -24.95 7.08
C GLU A 167 8.48 -24.71 5.80
N ASP A 168 8.21 -23.46 5.43
CA ASP A 168 7.52 -23.10 4.18
C ASP A 168 8.32 -23.57 2.97
N ILE A 169 9.64 -23.37 3.01
CA ILE A 169 10.54 -23.81 1.94
C ILE A 169 10.54 -25.33 1.83
N ALA A 170 10.63 -26.05 2.96
CA ALA A 170 10.65 -27.50 2.98
C ALA A 170 9.32 -28.11 2.47
N LYS A 171 8.20 -27.46 2.69
CA LYS A 171 6.87 -27.87 2.23
C LYS A 171 6.53 -27.40 0.81
N GLY A 172 7.39 -26.60 0.18
CA GLY A 172 7.12 -26.00 -1.13
C GLY A 172 5.90 -25.05 -1.12
N GLN A 173 5.54 -24.52 0.04
CA GLN A 173 4.41 -23.62 0.18
C GLN A 173 4.75 -22.21 -0.32
N PRO A 174 3.82 -21.50 -0.97
CA PRO A 174 4.00 -20.08 -1.29
C PRO A 174 4.20 -19.31 0.02
N GLY A 175 5.00 -18.23 -0.04
CA GLY A 175 5.14 -17.33 1.10
C GLY A 175 3.81 -16.70 1.47
N GLN A 176 3.79 -16.02 2.61
CA GLN A 176 2.63 -15.24 3.04
C GLN A 176 2.72 -13.82 2.47
N ILE A 177 1.57 -13.20 2.22
CA ILE A 177 1.49 -11.79 1.85
C ILE A 177 0.78 -10.98 2.93
N LYS A 178 1.02 -9.66 2.90
CA LYS A 178 0.21 -8.69 3.64
C LYS A 178 -0.09 -7.48 2.75
N VAL A 179 -1.37 -7.18 2.63
CA VAL A 179 -1.87 -5.98 1.95
C VAL A 179 -1.77 -4.80 2.91
N MET A 180 -1.24 -3.69 2.43
CA MET A 180 -1.05 -2.47 3.21
C MET A 180 -1.55 -1.24 2.45
N ASP A 181 -1.66 -0.09 3.14
CA ASP A 181 -2.01 1.21 2.55
C ASP A 181 -3.37 1.22 1.82
N PHE A 182 -4.45 0.91 2.54
CA PHE A 182 -5.82 1.08 2.02
C PHE A 182 -6.06 2.54 1.62
N GLY A 183 -6.25 2.77 0.31
CA GLY A 183 -6.24 4.09 -0.35
C GLY A 183 -7.49 4.93 -0.15
N ILE A 184 -7.99 5.06 1.09
CA ILE A 184 -9.16 5.89 1.42
C ILE A 184 -8.92 7.37 1.05
N SER A 185 -7.65 7.79 1.05
CA SER A 185 -7.24 9.13 0.62
C SER A 185 -7.59 9.44 -0.85
N ARG A 186 -7.62 8.44 -1.75
CA ARG A 186 -7.99 8.62 -3.17
C ARG A 186 -9.47 8.85 -3.41
N ALA A 187 -10.35 8.32 -2.57
CA ALA A 187 -11.80 8.51 -2.72
C ALA A 187 -12.25 9.97 -2.71
N ILE A 188 -11.45 10.87 -2.17
CA ILE A 188 -11.79 12.28 -2.03
C ILE A 188 -11.13 13.12 -3.15
N GLU A 189 -10.01 12.66 -3.72
CA GLU A 189 -9.43 13.28 -4.91
C GLU A 189 -10.29 13.05 -6.15
N GLU A 190 -10.95 11.90 -6.26
CA GLU A 190 -11.84 11.54 -7.36
C GLU A 190 -13.14 12.37 -7.36
N ALA A 191 -13.59 12.88 -6.20
CA ALA A 191 -14.80 13.69 -6.11
C ALA A 191 -14.64 15.14 -6.60
N GLY A 192 -13.43 15.59 -6.90
CA GLY A 192 -13.17 17.00 -7.21
C GLY A 192 -12.38 17.34 -8.46
N GLU A 193 -11.51 16.47 -8.98
CA GLU A 193 -10.65 16.84 -10.12
C GLU A 193 -10.23 15.60 -10.93
N ALA A 194 -10.77 15.50 -12.15
CA ALA A 194 -10.34 14.54 -13.17
C ALA A 194 -8.82 14.57 -13.40
N LEU A 195 -8.28 13.46 -13.91
CA LEU A 195 -6.88 13.11 -14.29
C LEU A 195 -5.98 14.21 -14.89
N THR A 196 -6.42 15.47 -14.95
CA THR A 196 -5.72 16.58 -15.57
C THR A 196 -4.63 17.21 -14.71
N LYS A 197 -4.52 16.88 -13.43
CA LYS A 197 -3.39 17.34 -12.61
C LYS A 197 -2.23 16.34 -12.64
N ALA A 198 -1.07 16.85 -13.03
CA ALA A 198 0.23 16.18 -13.23
C ALA A 198 0.82 15.42 -12.03
N ASN A 199 0.02 15.04 -11.04
CA ASN A 199 0.45 14.39 -9.80
C ASN A 199 0.16 12.88 -9.70
N VAL A 200 -0.43 12.26 -10.75
CA VAL A 200 -0.54 10.79 -10.79
C VAL A 200 0.86 10.25 -11.07
N VAL A 201 1.50 9.70 -10.05
CA VAL A 201 2.80 9.04 -10.19
C VAL A 201 2.63 7.91 -11.22
N MET A 202 3.42 7.94 -12.30
CA MET A 202 3.36 7.03 -13.45
C MET A 202 3.20 5.54 -13.06
N GLY A 203 3.73 5.13 -11.91
CA GLY A 203 3.62 3.76 -11.41
C GLY A 203 2.23 3.32 -10.94
N SER A 204 1.35 4.24 -10.53
CA SER A 204 0.01 3.90 -10.01
C SER A 204 -1.03 3.76 -11.13
N ALA A 205 -0.85 4.46 -12.25
CA ALA A 205 -1.77 4.40 -13.40
C ALA A 205 -1.86 2.98 -14.01
N ARG A 206 -0.83 2.16 -13.86
CA ARG A 206 -0.74 0.78 -14.39
C ARG A 206 -1.76 -0.21 -13.83
N TYR A 207 -2.40 0.15 -12.71
CA TYR A 207 -3.34 -0.74 -11.99
C TYR A 207 -4.71 -0.09 -11.79
N MET A 208 -4.93 1.12 -12.34
CA MET A 208 -6.21 1.81 -12.21
C MET A 208 -7.30 1.09 -12.98
N SER A 209 -8.45 0.94 -12.35
CA SER A 209 -9.62 0.41 -13.04
C SER A 209 -10.20 1.44 -14.03
N PRO A 210 -10.97 0.98 -15.05
CA PRO A 210 -11.62 1.87 -16.02
C PRO A 210 -12.48 2.96 -15.38
N GLU A 211 -13.19 2.63 -14.31
CA GLU A 211 -14.01 3.59 -13.57
C GLU A 211 -13.17 4.62 -12.80
N GLN A 212 -12.00 4.24 -12.26
CA GLN A 212 -11.06 5.19 -11.66
C GLN A 212 -10.48 6.14 -12.70
N VAL A 213 -10.09 5.61 -13.85
CA VAL A 213 -9.61 6.41 -14.99
C VAL A 213 -10.68 7.41 -15.47
N SER A 214 -11.94 6.99 -15.49
CA SER A 214 -13.07 7.81 -15.94
C SER A 214 -13.64 8.75 -14.87
N GLY A 215 -13.11 8.73 -13.63
CA GLY A 215 -13.68 9.50 -12.51
C GLY A 215 -15.11 9.09 -12.15
N LYS A 216 -15.47 7.82 -12.39
CA LYS A 216 -16.79 7.26 -12.04
C LYS A 216 -16.76 6.69 -10.63
N ASN A 217 -17.96 6.31 -10.13
CA ASN A 217 -18.06 5.66 -8.82
C ASN A 217 -17.26 4.37 -8.76
N VAL A 218 -16.38 4.28 -7.76
CA VAL A 218 -15.51 3.14 -7.49
C VAL A 218 -16.17 2.21 -6.48
N ASP A 219 -16.26 0.93 -6.82
CA ASP A 219 -16.77 -0.13 -5.94
C ASP A 219 -15.76 -1.29 -5.81
N ALA A 220 -16.16 -2.38 -5.16
CA ALA A 220 -15.33 -3.57 -4.94
C ALA A 220 -14.72 -4.15 -6.23
N ARG A 221 -15.37 -3.98 -7.38
CA ARG A 221 -14.90 -4.46 -8.68
C ARG A 221 -13.64 -3.74 -9.14
N SER A 222 -13.45 -2.49 -8.72
CA SER A 222 -12.22 -1.76 -9.01
C SER A 222 -10.98 -2.42 -8.40
N ASP A 223 -11.10 -2.93 -7.17
CA ASP A 223 -10.03 -3.68 -6.52
C ASP A 223 -9.76 -5.01 -7.24
N LEU A 224 -10.82 -5.69 -7.72
CA LEU A 224 -10.67 -6.94 -8.48
C LEU A 224 -9.94 -6.71 -9.81
N TYR A 225 -10.27 -5.62 -10.52
CA TYR A 225 -9.54 -5.23 -11.72
C TYR A 225 -8.06 -4.96 -11.44
N SER A 226 -7.77 -4.18 -10.40
CA SER A 226 -6.39 -3.89 -10.00
C SER A 226 -5.64 -5.16 -9.56
N ALA A 227 -6.32 -6.07 -8.85
CA ALA A 227 -5.77 -7.37 -8.48
C ALA A 227 -5.45 -8.22 -9.72
N ALA A 228 -6.34 -8.25 -10.73
CA ALA A 228 -6.08 -8.94 -11.99
C ALA A 228 -4.84 -8.39 -12.69
N CYS A 229 -4.65 -7.07 -12.72
CA CYS A 229 -3.43 -6.45 -13.26
C CYS A 229 -2.16 -6.87 -12.50
N VAL A 230 -2.24 -6.99 -11.17
CA VAL A 230 -1.12 -7.47 -10.33
C VAL A 230 -0.83 -8.94 -10.60
N ILE A 231 -1.86 -9.79 -10.67
CA ILE A 231 -1.72 -11.22 -10.97
C ILE A 231 -1.11 -11.43 -12.35
N TYR A 232 -1.58 -10.67 -13.33
CA TYR A 232 -0.99 -10.67 -14.67
C TYR A 232 0.50 -10.35 -14.61
N GLU A 233 0.90 -9.29 -13.90
CA GLU A 233 2.31 -8.90 -13.79
C GLU A 233 3.15 -9.95 -13.06
N MET A 234 2.62 -10.63 -12.04
CA MET A 234 3.31 -11.74 -11.36
C MET A 234 3.66 -12.87 -12.34
N ILE A 235 2.79 -13.16 -13.28
CA ILE A 235 2.92 -14.28 -14.23
C ILE A 235 3.71 -13.86 -15.48
N ALA A 236 3.36 -12.72 -16.08
CA ALA A 236 3.92 -12.25 -17.33
C ALA A 236 5.24 -11.47 -17.18
N GLY A 237 5.59 -11.04 -15.95
CA GLY A 237 6.76 -10.22 -15.66
C GLY A 237 6.62 -8.76 -16.10
N ARG A 238 5.43 -8.36 -16.56
CA ARG A 238 5.09 -7.00 -17.01
C ARG A 238 3.61 -6.72 -16.76
N SER A 239 3.27 -5.43 -16.63
CA SER A 239 1.86 -5.03 -16.53
C SER A 239 1.09 -5.37 -17.80
N PRO A 240 -0.25 -5.58 -17.73
CA PRO A 240 -1.08 -5.90 -18.92
C PRO A 240 -1.02 -4.81 -19.99
N PHE A 241 -0.90 -3.56 -19.56
CA PHE A 241 -0.77 -2.39 -20.43
C PHE A 241 0.50 -1.60 -20.09
N ASP A 242 1.12 -1.04 -21.13
CA ASP A 242 2.27 -0.14 -21.02
C ASP A 242 2.16 0.97 -22.08
N ALA A 243 2.57 2.19 -21.72
CA ALA A 243 2.55 3.35 -22.59
C ALA A 243 3.59 4.37 -22.15
N GLU A 244 3.97 5.28 -23.05
CA GLU A 244 4.93 6.35 -22.76
C GLU A 244 4.34 7.46 -21.90
N SER A 245 3.00 7.66 -21.95
CA SER A 245 2.29 8.65 -21.15
C SER A 245 1.20 8.04 -20.28
N ASN A 246 0.88 8.73 -19.17
CA ASN A 246 -0.24 8.33 -18.31
C ASN A 246 -1.60 8.43 -19.05
N VAL A 247 -1.73 9.34 -20.00
CA VAL A 247 -2.96 9.51 -20.79
C VAL A 247 -3.17 8.33 -21.71
N ASP A 248 -2.14 7.91 -22.44
CA ASP A 248 -2.21 6.74 -23.31
C ASP A 248 -2.41 5.45 -22.53
N LEU A 249 -1.78 5.34 -21.37
CA LEU A 249 -1.98 4.20 -20.47
C LEU A 249 -3.41 4.13 -19.96
N ALA A 250 -3.98 5.27 -19.56
CA ALA A 250 -5.37 5.40 -19.17
C ALA A 250 -6.33 5.00 -20.30
N ALA A 251 -6.06 5.45 -21.53
CA ALA A 251 -6.85 5.07 -22.72
C ALA A 251 -6.85 3.54 -22.92
N LYS A 252 -5.70 2.88 -22.76
CA LYS A 252 -5.60 1.42 -22.86
C LYS A 252 -6.45 0.69 -21.82
N HIS A 253 -6.48 1.18 -20.57
CA HIS A 253 -7.35 0.62 -19.54
C HIS A 253 -8.85 0.75 -19.87
N LEU A 254 -9.23 1.72 -20.72
CA LEU A 254 -10.61 1.94 -21.12
C LEU A 254 -11.06 1.12 -22.33
N SER A 255 -10.15 0.83 -23.26
CA SER A 255 -10.51 0.33 -24.59
C SER A 255 -9.80 -0.93 -25.02
N ASP A 256 -8.61 -1.22 -24.48
CA ASP A 256 -7.79 -2.30 -25.01
C ASP A 256 -8.04 -3.62 -24.26
N MET A 257 -7.84 -4.73 -24.97
CA MET A 257 -7.74 -6.06 -24.36
C MET A 257 -6.27 -6.39 -24.15
N PRO A 258 -5.88 -6.90 -22.96
CA PRO A 258 -4.50 -7.31 -22.73
C PRO A 258 -4.15 -8.53 -23.58
N ALA A 259 -2.91 -8.63 -24.00
CA ALA A 259 -2.42 -9.86 -24.61
C ALA A 259 -2.36 -10.97 -23.55
N PRO A 260 -2.58 -12.26 -23.91
CA PRO A 260 -2.53 -13.35 -22.94
C PRO A 260 -1.15 -13.44 -22.25
N PRO A 261 -1.10 -13.74 -20.93
CA PRO A 261 0.15 -13.86 -20.17
C PRO A 261 1.15 -14.85 -20.79
N SER A 262 0.67 -15.97 -21.37
CA SER A 262 1.51 -16.99 -22.03
C SER A 262 2.40 -16.44 -23.14
N LYS A 263 2.03 -15.28 -23.72
CA LYS A 263 2.84 -14.63 -24.77
C LYS A 263 4.15 -14.05 -24.23
N PHE A 264 4.25 -13.77 -22.95
CA PHE A 264 5.36 -13.04 -22.34
C PHE A 264 6.15 -13.84 -21.31
N THR A 265 5.62 -14.95 -20.84
CA THR A 265 6.31 -15.82 -19.88
C THR A 265 6.84 -17.09 -20.58
N PRO A 266 8.06 -17.55 -20.21
CA PRO A 266 8.57 -18.84 -20.63
C PRO A 266 7.98 -20.01 -19.82
N LEU A 267 7.15 -19.72 -18.81
CA LEU A 267 6.57 -20.71 -17.93
C LEU A 267 5.41 -21.44 -18.62
N GLU A 268 5.29 -22.74 -18.35
CA GLU A 268 4.09 -23.50 -18.74
C GLU A 268 2.93 -23.10 -17.82
N LEU A 269 1.90 -22.51 -18.39
CA LEU A 269 0.74 -22.03 -17.64
C LEU A 269 -0.36 -23.11 -17.58
N PRO A 270 -1.11 -23.19 -16.48
CA PRO A 270 -2.30 -24.03 -16.40
C PRO A 270 -3.30 -23.70 -17.51
N ALA A 271 -3.95 -24.75 -18.04
CA ALA A 271 -4.97 -24.56 -19.07
C ALA A 271 -6.08 -23.60 -18.60
N GLY A 272 -6.40 -22.63 -19.44
CA GLY A 272 -7.44 -21.63 -19.16
C GLY A 272 -6.96 -20.37 -18.45
N LEU A 273 -5.72 -20.30 -17.95
CA LEU A 273 -5.23 -19.09 -17.28
C LEU A 273 -5.17 -17.87 -18.21
N ASP A 274 -4.95 -18.06 -19.49
CA ASP A 274 -5.00 -16.99 -20.50
C ASP A 274 -6.41 -16.43 -20.76
N ALA A 275 -7.45 -17.13 -20.31
CA ALA A 275 -8.84 -16.74 -20.53
C ALA A 275 -9.45 -15.98 -19.29
N VAL A 276 -8.70 -15.87 -18.24
CA VAL A 276 -9.07 -15.14 -17.01
C VAL A 276 -8.44 -13.76 -17.04
#